data_c4c3d3ac800164ac9c47494b2cef3935
#
_entry.id   c4c3d3ac800164ac9c47494b2cef3935
#
_cell.length_a   1.000
_cell.length_b   1.000
_cell.length_c   1.000
_cell.angle_alpha   90.00
_cell.angle_beta   90.00
_cell.angle_gamma   90.00
#
_symmetry.space_group_name_H-M   'P 1'
#
loop_
_entity.id
_entity.type
_entity.pdbx_description
1 polymer ?
#
loop_
_entity_poly.entity_id
_entity_poly.type
_entity_poly.pdbx_seq_one_letter_code
_entity_poly.pdbx_strand_id
1 'polypeptide(L)'
;MYNGKMETIYESEYMNLYDLQYREGGHYYCASRRNKDRMVALTPDEECGTMQPDAVSCFVVLNIKGQPKKLLLNWEYRYPVGQYMLSVPAGLIDKGDWNNPNALVDTAIRELKEETGIEVEESDEINACSIVVPVEIDGVKEEWLVNFKNETHN
;
A
#
# COMPACT_ATOMS: atom_id res chain seq x y z
N MET A 1 -0.34 8.51 19.64
CA MET A 1 1.10 8.23 19.40
C MET A 1 1.57 7.13 20.34
N TYR A 2 2.33 6.15 19.84
CA TYR A 2 2.94 5.11 20.65
C TYR A 2 4.01 5.72 21.59
N ASN A 3 3.88 5.49 22.88
CA ASN A 3 4.79 6.00 23.91
C ASN A 3 5.45 4.88 24.72
N GLY A 4 5.35 3.64 24.27
CA GLY A 4 5.95 2.48 24.90
C GLY A 4 7.42 2.29 24.53
N LYS A 5 8.00 1.19 25.00
CA LYS A 5 9.36 0.77 24.66
C LYS A 5 9.35 -0.04 23.37
N MET A 6 10.27 0.22 22.46
CA MET A 6 10.46 -0.57 21.24
C MET A 6 11.87 -1.20 21.23
N GLU A 7 11.91 -2.50 21.03
CA GLU A 7 13.14 -3.28 20.90
C GLU A 7 13.26 -3.87 19.50
N THR A 8 14.46 -3.88 18.92
CA THR A 8 14.74 -4.59 17.68
C THR A 8 15.05 -6.04 18.01
N ILE A 9 14.23 -6.97 17.48
CA ILE A 9 14.44 -8.41 17.66
C ILE A 9 15.33 -8.97 16.55
N TYR A 10 15.09 -8.49 15.31
CA TYR A 10 15.81 -8.93 14.13
C TYR A 10 15.95 -7.75 13.15
N GLU A 11 17.10 -7.68 12.50
CA GLU A 11 17.39 -6.66 11.48
C GLU A 11 18.05 -7.30 10.27
N SER A 12 17.58 -6.93 9.09
CA SER A 12 18.14 -7.33 7.81
C SER A 12 18.00 -6.23 6.76
N GLU A 13 18.61 -6.45 5.60
CA GLU A 13 18.48 -5.55 4.45
C GLU A 13 17.02 -5.40 3.98
N TYR A 14 16.22 -6.47 4.09
CA TYR A 14 14.88 -6.53 3.53
C TYR A 14 13.78 -6.21 4.54
N MET A 15 13.93 -6.68 5.77
CA MET A 15 12.87 -6.59 6.78
C MET A 15 13.47 -6.58 8.19
N ASN A 16 12.88 -5.78 9.04
CA ASN A 16 13.18 -5.72 10.47
C ASN A 16 11.99 -6.27 11.26
N LEU A 17 12.27 -6.87 12.42
CA LEU A 17 11.26 -7.30 13.37
C LEU A 17 11.45 -6.52 14.68
N TYR A 18 10.39 -5.88 15.11
CA TYR A 18 10.35 -5.07 16.32
C TYR A 18 9.36 -5.64 17.34
N ASP A 19 9.71 -5.52 18.62
CA ASP A 19 8.78 -5.72 19.74
C ASP A 19 8.33 -4.36 20.25
N LEU A 20 7.06 -4.07 20.07
CA LEU A 20 6.41 -2.87 20.55
C LEU A 20 5.74 -3.18 21.90
N GLN A 21 6.37 -2.76 22.98
CA GLN A 21 5.89 -2.99 24.34
C GLN A 21 4.91 -1.86 24.71
N TYR A 22 3.63 -2.03 24.40
CA TYR A 22 2.61 -0.99 24.53
C TYR A 22 2.03 -0.84 25.94
N ARG A 23 2.30 -1.80 26.84
CA ARG A 23 1.99 -1.78 28.27
C ARG A 23 2.87 -2.78 28.99
N GLU A 24 2.86 -2.78 30.33
CA GLU A 24 3.59 -3.77 31.12
C GLU A 24 3.13 -5.21 30.77
N GLY A 25 4.10 -6.05 30.37
CA GLY A 25 3.87 -7.41 29.91
C GLY A 25 3.08 -7.54 28.60
N GLY A 26 2.78 -6.45 27.91
CA GLY A 26 2.10 -6.44 26.63
C GLY A 26 3.09 -6.24 25.46
N HIS A 27 3.13 -7.20 24.54
CA HIS A 27 4.02 -7.21 23.38
C HIS A 27 3.24 -7.23 22.08
N TYR A 28 3.68 -6.44 21.09
CA TYR A 28 3.18 -6.49 19.72
C TYR A 28 4.37 -6.62 18.77
N TYR A 29 4.47 -7.75 18.10
CA TYR A 29 5.54 -8.00 17.14
C TYR A 29 5.18 -7.42 15.78
N CYS A 30 5.99 -6.46 15.32
CA CYS A 30 5.78 -5.74 14.07
C CYS A 30 6.93 -6.02 13.11
N ALA A 31 6.61 -6.65 11.98
CA ALA A 31 7.54 -6.75 10.86
C ALA A 31 7.42 -5.50 9.97
N SER A 32 8.55 -4.87 9.64
CA SER A 32 8.58 -3.65 8.84
C SER A 32 9.81 -3.58 7.94
N ARG A 33 9.65 -2.99 6.75
CA ARG A 33 10.78 -2.60 5.88
C ARG A 33 11.46 -1.32 6.37
N ARG A 34 10.80 -0.56 7.25
CA ARG A 34 11.28 0.72 7.77
C ARG A 34 12.22 0.49 8.93
N ASN A 35 13.21 1.36 9.06
CA ASN A 35 14.05 1.43 10.23
C ASN A 35 13.27 2.02 11.41
N LYS A 36 13.81 1.84 12.60
CA LYS A 36 13.19 2.25 13.86
C LYS A 36 12.75 3.71 13.88
N ASP A 37 13.58 4.60 13.36
CA ASP A 37 13.37 6.05 13.31
C ASP A 37 12.28 6.50 12.31
N ARG A 38 11.86 5.60 11.42
CA ARG A 38 10.84 5.85 10.38
C ARG A 38 9.59 4.97 10.54
N MET A 39 9.43 4.36 11.69
CA MET A 39 8.27 3.50 11.97
C MET A 39 6.99 4.34 12.06
N VAL A 40 5.93 3.88 11.38
CA VAL A 40 4.60 4.52 11.43
C VAL A 40 4.09 4.63 12.87
N ALA A 41 4.31 3.60 13.69
CA ALA A 41 3.91 3.58 15.10
C ALA A 41 4.56 4.69 15.97
N LEU A 42 5.66 5.28 15.50
CA LEU A 42 6.37 6.38 16.20
C LEU A 42 6.08 7.75 15.57
N THR A 43 5.41 7.77 14.44
CA THR A 43 5.12 9.01 13.70
C THR A 43 3.91 9.71 14.34
N PRO A 44 3.98 11.03 14.60
CA PRO A 44 2.83 11.82 15.02
C PRO A 44 1.67 11.73 14.01
N ASP A 45 0.43 11.76 14.51
CA ASP A 45 -0.76 11.63 13.66
C ASP A 45 -0.81 12.70 12.56
N GLU A 46 -0.32 13.92 12.87
CA GLU A 46 -0.25 15.04 11.93
C GLU A 46 0.72 14.78 10.77
N GLU A 47 1.73 13.94 10.99
CA GLU A 47 2.76 13.62 10.00
C GLU A 47 2.45 12.33 9.21
N CYS A 48 1.57 11.45 9.73
CA CYS A 48 1.24 10.18 9.07
C CYS A 48 0.75 10.36 7.63
N GLY A 49 -0.05 11.41 7.37
CA GLY A 49 -0.56 11.73 6.03
C GLY A 49 0.48 12.20 5.02
N THR A 50 1.69 12.56 5.48
CA THR A 50 2.81 13.00 4.64
C THR A 50 3.88 11.93 4.43
N MET A 51 3.73 10.78 5.09
CA MET A 51 4.68 9.67 4.94
C MET A 51 4.57 9.06 3.53
N GLN A 52 5.73 8.77 2.95
CA GLN A 52 5.77 8.00 1.70
C GLN A 52 5.19 6.60 1.94
N PRO A 53 4.24 6.14 1.11
CA PRO A 53 3.73 4.76 1.18
C PRO A 53 4.84 3.72 0.95
N ASP A 54 4.64 2.51 1.45
CA ASP A 54 5.57 1.39 1.23
C ASP A 54 5.21 0.54 0.00
N ALA A 55 3.98 0.66 -0.50
CA ALA A 55 3.44 -0.18 -1.57
C ALA A 55 2.33 0.53 -2.34
N VAL A 56 2.00 -0.05 -3.49
CA VAL A 56 0.86 0.33 -4.34
C VAL A 56 -0.04 -0.86 -4.57
N SER A 57 -1.33 -0.60 -4.80
CA SER A 57 -2.30 -1.58 -5.34
C SER A 57 -2.98 -0.97 -6.55
N CYS A 58 -3.01 -1.72 -7.68
CA CYS A 58 -3.43 -1.22 -8.97
C CYS A 58 -4.86 -1.70 -9.29
N PHE A 59 -5.82 -0.80 -9.30
CA PHE A 59 -7.18 -1.08 -9.76
C PHE A 59 -7.29 -0.81 -11.26
N VAL A 60 -6.98 -1.80 -12.08
CA VAL A 60 -6.92 -1.67 -13.54
C VAL A 60 -8.29 -2.00 -14.14
N VAL A 61 -8.89 -1.01 -14.79
CA VAL A 61 -10.17 -1.17 -15.49
C VAL A 61 -9.94 -1.30 -16.99
N LEU A 62 -10.17 -2.49 -17.51
CA LEU A 62 -10.08 -2.78 -18.94
C LEU A 62 -11.32 -2.28 -19.68
N ASN A 63 -11.13 -1.39 -20.66
CA ASN A 63 -12.16 -0.86 -21.52
C ASN A 63 -12.06 -1.46 -22.94
N ILE A 64 -12.65 -2.63 -23.13
CA ILE A 64 -12.61 -3.35 -24.41
C ILE A 64 -13.85 -2.99 -25.22
N LYS A 65 -13.64 -2.53 -26.47
CA LYS A 65 -14.74 -2.13 -27.38
C LYS A 65 -15.77 -3.26 -27.54
N GLY A 66 -17.04 -2.93 -27.26
CA GLY A 66 -18.16 -3.88 -27.37
C GLY A 66 -18.29 -4.84 -26.19
N GLN A 67 -17.53 -4.65 -25.12
CA GLN A 67 -17.65 -5.42 -23.89
C GLN A 67 -17.93 -4.50 -22.69
N PRO A 68 -18.54 -5.00 -21.61
CA PRO A 68 -18.60 -4.27 -20.36
C PRO A 68 -17.19 -4.08 -19.78
N LYS A 69 -16.99 -2.99 -19.05
CA LYS A 69 -15.74 -2.75 -18.32
C LYS A 69 -15.45 -3.91 -17.38
N LYS A 70 -14.19 -4.32 -17.30
CA LYS A 70 -13.73 -5.45 -16.48
C LYS A 70 -12.61 -5.00 -15.55
N LEU A 71 -12.61 -5.49 -14.31
CA LEU A 71 -11.49 -5.32 -13.39
C LEU A 71 -10.47 -6.42 -13.67
N LEU A 72 -9.21 -6.03 -13.80
CA LEU A 72 -8.08 -6.97 -13.89
C LEU A 72 -7.76 -7.53 -12.52
N LEU A 73 -7.64 -8.84 -12.43
CA LEU A 73 -7.22 -9.54 -11.21
C LEU A 73 -6.16 -10.57 -11.56
N ASN A 74 -5.19 -10.75 -10.66
CA ASN A 74 -4.21 -11.85 -10.73
C ASN A 74 -4.68 -13.04 -9.90
N TRP A 75 -4.21 -14.22 -10.26
CA TRP A 75 -4.33 -15.44 -9.47
C TRP A 75 -2.98 -15.73 -8.83
N GLU A 76 -2.83 -15.37 -7.54
CA GLU A 76 -1.56 -15.36 -6.84
C GLU A 76 -1.55 -16.32 -5.65
N TYR A 77 -0.43 -17.05 -5.47
CA TYR A 77 -0.24 -17.90 -4.28
C TYR A 77 0.19 -17.06 -3.08
N ARG A 78 -0.65 -17.02 -2.06
CA ARG A 78 -0.39 -16.28 -0.81
C ARG A 78 0.19 -17.22 0.25
N TYR A 79 1.50 -17.16 0.44
CA TYR A 79 2.23 -17.97 1.43
C TYR A 79 1.63 -17.92 2.84
N PRO A 80 1.21 -16.76 3.40
CA PRO A 80 0.66 -16.72 4.76
C PRO A 80 -0.62 -17.51 4.96
N VAL A 81 -1.38 -17.76 3.90
CA VAL A 81 -2.63 -18.53 3.94
C VAL A 81 -2.54 -19.88 3.21
N GLY A 82 -1.40 -20.17 2.59
CA GLY A 82 -1.11 -21.46 1.95
C GLY A 82 -1.98 -21.82 0.74
N GLN A 83 -2.54 -20.82 0.05
CA GLN A 83 -3.43 -21.05 -1.10
C GLN A 83 -3.36 -19.94 -2.13
N TYR A 84 -3.90 -20.23 -3.33
CA TYR A 84 -4.08 -19.22 -4.37
C TYR A 84 -5.29 -18.34 -4.06
N MET A 85 -5.15 -17.04 -4.30
CA MET A 85 -6.21 -16.05 -4.11
C MET A 85 -6.26 -15.08 -5.30
N LEU A 86 -7.46 -14.56 -5.57
CA LEU A 86 -7.61 -13.42 -6.49
C LEU A 86 -7.15 -12.15 -5.78
N SER A 87 -6.31 -11.39 -6.46
CA SER A 87 -5.73 -10.14 -5.98
C SER A 87 -5.70 -9.11 -7.11
N VAL A 88 -5.72 -7.84 -6.79
CA VAL A 88 -5.31 -6.80 -7.75
C VAL A 88 -3.79 -6.80 -7.86
N PRO A 89 -3.19 -6.40 -9.01
CA PRO A 89 -1.75 -6.19 -9.11
C PRO A 89 -1.27 -5.24 -8.02
N ALA A 90 -0.19 -5.59 -7.34
CA ALA A 90 0.30 -4.81 -6.22
C ALA A 90 1.78 -5.06 -5.96
N GLY A 91 2.52 -4.03 -5.60
CA GLY A 91 3.92 -4.20 -5.29
C GLY A 91 4.51 -3.16 -4.36
N LEU A 92 5.75 -3.40 -3.99
CA LEU A 92 6.49 -2.57 -3.06
C LEU A 92 7.25 -1.47 -3.80
N ILE A 93 7.23 -0.27 -3.23
CA ILE A 93 8.10 0.81 -3.67
C ILE A 93 9.53 0.46 -3.28
N ASP A 94 10.46 0.55 -4.23
CA ASP A 94 11.87 0.31 -3.96
C ASP A 94 12.44 1.38 -3.01
N LYS A 95 13.32 0.95 -2.09
CA LYS A 95 13.92 1.87 -1.10
C LYS A 95 14.66 3.04 -1.77
N GLY A 96 15.21 2.85 -2.97
CA GLY A 96 15.86 3.88 -3.76
C GLY A 96 14.91 4.97 -4.28
N ASP A 97 13.63 4.63 -4.45
CA ASP A 97 12.61 5.51 -5.00
C ASP A 97 11.79 6.27 -3.94
N TRP A 98 12.08 6.08 -2.67
CA TRP A 98 11.35 6.74 -1.59
C TRP A 98 11.37 8.28 -1.64
N ASN A 99 12.31 8.88 -2.37
CA ASN A 99 12.38 10.33 -2.58
C ASN A 99 11.91 10.75 -3.99
N ASN A 100 11.49 9.80 -4.83
CA ASN A 100 10.96 10.07 -6.14
C ASN A 100 9.49 10.55 -6.02
N PRO A 101 9.13 11.75 -6.49
CA PRO A 101 7.75 12.24 -6.44
C PRO A 101 6.77 11.37 -7.24
N ASN A 102 7.26 10.64 -8.24
CA ASN A 102 6.46 9.75 -9.09
C ASN A 102 6.51 8.28 -8.64
N ALA A 103 7.16 7.95 -7.52
CA ALA A 103 7.38 6.59 -7.08
C ALA A 103 6.13 5.69 -7.09
N LEU A 104 4.96 6.25 -6.76
CA LEU A 104 3.68 5.52 -6.78
C LEU A 104 3.30 5.09 -8.19
N VAL A 105 3.34 6.02 -9.14
CA VAL A 105 2.96 5.77 -10.55
C VAL A 105 3.97 4.85 -11.21
N ASP A 106 5.27 5.13 -11.05
CA ASP A 106 6.35 4.33 -11.63
C ASP A 106 6.31 2.87 -11.11
N THR A 107 6.09 2.70 -9.80
CA THR A 107 5.92 1.37 -9.19
C THR A 107 4.66 0.68 -9.73
N ALA A 108 3.54 1.38 -9.83
CA ALA A 108 2.29 0.80 -10.34
C ALA A 108 2.44 0.30 -11.79
N ILE A 109 3.10 1.08 -12.65
CA ILE A 109 3.37 0.70 -14.05
C ILE A 109 4.30 -0.49 -14.12
N ARG A 110 5.37 -0.50 -13.33
CA ARG A 110 6.33 -1.60 -13.26
C ARG A 110 5.66 -2.90 -12.81
N GLU A 111 4.96 -2.88 -11.68
CA GLU A 111 4.30 -4.05 -11.11
C GLU A 111 3.21 -4.60 -12.05
N LEU A 112 2.43 -3.73 -12.68
CA LEU A 112 1.43 -4.13 -13.65
C LEU A 112 2.07 -4.91 -14.82
N LYS A 113 3.19 -4.41 -15.34
CA LYS A 113 3.93 -5.08 -16.41
C LYS A 113 4.53 -6.41 -15.94
N GLU A 114 5.15 -6.44 -14.77
CA GLU A 114 5.81 -7.64 -14.22
C GLU A 114 4.81 -8.76 -13.92
N GLU A 115 3.67 -8.44 -13.32
CA GLU A 115 2.69 -9.43 -12.89
C GLU A 115 1.71 -9.87 -13.99
N THR A 116 1.42 -9.00 -14.97
CA THR A 116 0.36 -9.26 -15.96
C THR A 116 0.83 -9.22 -17.42
N GLY A 117 2.01 -8.65 -17.68
CA GLY A 117 2.52 -8.40 -19.03
C GLY A 117 1.85 -7.21 -19.74
N ILE A 118 0.94 -6.49 -19.08
CA ILE A 118 0.27 -5.33 -19.67
C ILE A 118 1.22 -4.13 -19.60
N GLU A 119 1.40 -3.46 -20.73
CA GLU A 119 2.14 -2.21 -20.84
C GLU A 119 1.15 -1.04 -20.85
N VAL A 120 1.49 0.01 -20.11
CA VAL A 120 0.71 1.26 -20.06
C VAL A 120 1.23 2.18 -21.16
N GLU A 121 0.32 2.70 -21.99
CA GLU A 121 0.63 3.65 -23.05
C GLU A 121 0.36 5.10 -22.59
N GLU A 122 0.94 6.10 -23.28
CA GLU A 122 0.73 7.53 -22.98
C GLU A 122 -0.75 7.96 -23.09
N SER A 123 -1.55 7.23 -23.87
CA SER A 123 -2.99 7.46 -24.01
C SER A 123 -3.82 6.91 -22.86
N ASP A 124 -3.24 6.10 -22.00
CA ASP A 124 -3.96 5.50 -20.89
C ASP A 124 -4.14 6.51 -19.75
N GLU A 125 -5.33 6.50 -19.18
CA GLU A 125 -5.65 7.37 -18.05
C GLU A 125 -5.17 6.72 -16.75
N ILE A 126 -4.15 7.34 -16.12
CA ILE A 126 -3.66 6.93 -14.80
C ILE A 126 -4.17 7.93 -13.78
N ASN A 127 -5.06 7.47 -12.91
CA ASN A 127 -5.59 8.26 -11.80
C ASN A 127 -5.14 7.66 -10.47
N ALA A 128 -4.32 8.39 -9.72
CA ALA A 128 -4.18 8.13 -8.30
C ALA A 128 -5.39 8.77 -7.60
N CYS A 129 -6.40 7.98 -7.25
CA CYS A 129 -7.65 8.50 -6.71
C CYS A 129 -7.84 8.19 -5.24
N SER A 130 -8.50 9.11 -4.53
CA SER A 130 -9.08 8.83 -3.21
C SER A 130 -10.41 8.09 -3.41
N ILE A 131 -10.61 7.02 -2.68
CA ILE A 131 -11.90 6.32 -2.64
C ILE A 131 -12.58 6.71 -1.33
N VAL A 132 -13.78 7.32 -1.44
CA VAL A 132 -14.68 7.47 -0.31
C VAL A 132 -15.48 6.17 -0.20
N VAL A 133 -15.23 5.41 0.85
CA VAL A 133 -15.99 4.19 1.13
C VAL A 133 -17.07 4.53 2.15
N PRO A 134 -18.36 4.51 1.77
CA PRO A 134 -19.42 4.63 2.76
C PRO A 134 -19.43 3.36 3.61
N VAL A 135 -19.19 3.52 4.89
CA VAL A 135 -19.25 2.42 5.87
C VAL A 135 -20.45 2.64 6.78
N GLU A 136 -21.31 1.64 6.91
CA GLU A 136 -22.40 1.64 7.86
C GLU A 136 -22.07 0.69 9.01
N ILE A 137 -21.83 1.25 10.20
CA ILE A 137 -21.58 0.49 11.42
C ILE A 137 -22.71 0.81 12.40
N ASP A 138 -23.44 -0.20 12.84
CA ASP A 138 -24.56 -0.07 13.79
C ASP A 138 -25.61 0.98 13.41
N GLY A 139 -25.89 1.12 12.12
CA GLY A 139 -26.87 2.09 11.61
C GLY A 139 -26.34 3.53 11.51
N VAL A 140 -25.08 3.77 11.81
CA VAL A 140 -24.40 5.06 11.63
C VAL A 140 -23.63 5.01 10.31
N LYS A 141 -23.95 5.94 9.41
CA LYS A 141 -23.23 6.09 8.14
C LYS A 141 -22.03 7.01 8.38
N GLU A 142 -20.84 6.47 8.21
CA GLU A 142 -19.59 7.22 8.21
C GLU A 142 -18.97 7.18 6.81
N GLU A 143 -18.46 8.32 6.36
CA GLU A 143 -17.66 8.41 5.14
C GLU A 143 -16.18 8.35 5.52
N TRP A 144 -15.53 7.24 5.19
CA TRP A 144 -14.10 7.10 5.39
C TRP A 144 -13.37 7.56 4.13
N LEU A 145 -12.62 8.66 4.29
CA LEU A 145 -11.76 9.18 3.22
C LEU A 145 -10.45 8.42 3.20
N VAL A 146 -10.28 7.55 2.21
CA VAL A 146 -8.98 6.96 1.89
C VAL A 146 -8.32 7.90 0.87
N ASN A 147 -7.40 8.74 1.33
CA ASN A 147 -6.71 9.71 0.48
C ASN A 147 -5.65 9.04 -0.38
N PHE A 148 -5.86 9.06 -1.68
CA PHE A 148 -4.80 8.93 -2.67
C PHE A 148 -4.56 10.33 -3.27
N LYS A 149 -3.31 10.79 -3.39
CA LYS A 149 -3.04 12.07 -4.04
C LYS A 149 -3.40 12.01 -5.53
N ASN A 150 -4.28 12.90 -5.98
CA ASN A 150 -4.46 13.18 -7.40
C ASN A 150 -3.28 14.03 -7.87
N GLU A 151 -2.37 13.46 -8.62
CA GLU A 151 -1.47 14.22 -9.49
C GLU A 151 -1.90 13.95 -10.92
N THR A 152 -2.63 14.91 -11.51
CA THR A 152 -2.84 14.94 -12.96
C THR A 152 -1.54 15.34 -13.61
N HIS A 153 -0.91 14.44 -14.33
CA HIS A 153 0.13 14.80 -15.27
C HIS A 153 -0.52 15.45 -16.49
N ASN A 154 -0.30 16.80 -16.64
CA ASN A 154 -0.51 17.52 -17.88
C ASN A 154 0.78 17.48 -18.71
#